data_dafcdf4db59c2a0bb18e13bc7dd9fcb3
#
_entry.id   dafcdf4db59c2a0bb18e13bc7dd9fcb3
#
_cell.length_a   1.000
_cell.length_b   1.000
_cell.length_c   1.000
_cell.angle_alpha   90.00
_cell.angle_beta   90.00
_cell.angle_gamma   90.00
#
_symmetry.space_group_name_H-M   'P 1'
#
loop_
_entity.id
_entity.type
_entity.pdbx_description
1 polymer ?
#
loop_
_entity_poly.entity_id
_entity_poly.type
_entity_poly.pdbx_seq_one_letter_code
_entity_poly.pdbx_strand_id
1 'polypeptide(L)'
;MVKKTKPRPISEDPATQYALEVVEGKRVAGPHVRAQCARHLKDMREGAKRGLVWNLQEANRAQGFFEDVLKLNGGDFEGKPFRLLPWQKFVVGSLFGWYGVDGYRRFRVAYIETAKGSGKSPLAAGVGMKGLVSDNEPRAEIYSAATKKDQAMILFRDAVAI
;
A
#
# COMPACT_ATOMS: atom_id res chain seq x y z
N MET A 1 8.50 13.98 21.62
CA MET A 1 8.96 14.83 20.50
C MET A 1 8.97 13.98 19.22
N VAL A 2 7.99 14.13 18.35
CA VAL A 2 7.97 13.43 17.06
C VAL A 2 9.05 14.10 16.20
N LYS A 3 10.09 13.35 15.83
CA LYS A 3 11.10 13.81 14.87
C LYS A 3 10.39 14.11 13.55
N LYS A 4 10.38 15.37 13.13
CA LYS A 4 9.95 15.76 11.77
C LYS A 4 10.89 15.07 10.79
N THR A 5 10.44 13.98 10.19
CA THR A 5 11.13 13.35 9.07
C THR A 5 11.11 14.32 7.89
N LYS A 6 12.26 14.50 7.24
CA LYS A 6 12.35 15.30 6.01
C LYS A 6 11.41 14.69 4.96
N PRO A 7 10.59 15.49 4.26
CA PRO A 7 9.80 14.97 3.16
C PRO A 7 10.72 14.30 2.13
N ARG A 8 10.33 13.12 1.66
CA ARG A 8 11.07 12.40 0.62
C ARG A 8 11.12 13.25 -0.66
N PRO A 9 12.23 13.22 -1.40
CA PRO A 9 12.29 13.89 -2.69
C PRO A 9 11.18 13.37 -3.60
N ILE A 10 10.46 14.27 -4.25
CA ILE A 10 9.34 13.98 -5.17
C ILE A 10 9.81 13.13 -6.40
N SER A 11 11.13 13.02 -6.61
CA SER A 11 11.74 12.26 -7.71
C SER A 11 11.73 10.74 -7.54
N GLU A 12 11.38 10.21 -6.35
CA GLU A 12 11.37 8.77 -6.12
C GLU A 12 9.95 8.21 -6.28
N ASP A 13 9.75 7.32 -7.25
CA ASP A 13 8.53 6.53 -7.44
C ASP A 13 8.83 5.04 -7.23
N PRO A 14 8.84 4.56 -5.96
CA PRO A 14 9.18 3.18 -5.67
C PRO A 14 8.17 2.18 -6.23
N ALA A 15 6.91 2.57 -6.43
CA ALA A 15 5.89 1.71 -7.03
C ALA A 15 6.17 1.48 -8.51
N THR A 16 6.42 2.54 -9.27
CA THR A 16 6.79 2.44 -10.68
C THR A 16 8.15 1.74 -10.85
N GLN A 17 9.12 2.02 -9.98
CA GLN A 17 10.41 1.34 -9.99
C GLN A 17 10.27 -0.18 -9.84
N TYR A 18 9.46 -0.64 -8.87
CA TYR A 18 9.17 -2.07 -8.72
C TYR A 18 8.54 -2.66 -9.98
N ALA A 19 7.58 -1.96 -10.57
CA ALA A 19 6.91 -2.43 -11.78
C ALA A 19 7.88 -2.56 -12.97
N LEU A 20 8.81 -1.62 -13.13
CA LEU A 20 9.88 -1.69 -14.15
C LEU A 20 10.78 -2.90 -13.91
N GLU A 21 11.28 -3.08 -12.69
CA GLU A 21 12.16 -4.21 -12.36
C GLU A 21 11.52 -5.58 -12.65
N VAL A 22 10.21 -5.70 -12.37
CA VAL A 22 9.44 -6.93 -12.64
C VAL A 22 9.27 -7.16 -14.13
N VAL A 23 8.90 -6.14 -14.90
CA VAL A 23 8.64 -6.26 -16.34
C VAL A 23 9.95 -6.50 -17.12
N GLU A 24 11.04 -5.90 -16.69
CA GLU A 24 12.38 -6.10 -17.25
C GLU A 24 13.04 -7.41 -16.83
N GLY A 25 12.37 -8.22 -15.98
CA GLY A 25 12.92 -9.50 -15.52
C GLY A 25 14.03 -9.39 -14.47
N LYS A 26 14.32 -8.19 -13.97
CA LYS A 26 15.30 -7.96 -12.89
C LYS A 26 14.82 -8.49 -11.55
N ARG A 27 13.51 -8.73 -11.43
CA ARG A 27 12.86 -9.26 -10.24
C ARG A 27 11.95 -10.43 -10.62
N VAL A 28 12.16 -11.56 -9.98
CA VAL A 28 11.31 -12.74 -10.17
C VAL A 28 9.91 -12.44 -9.64
N ALA A 29 8.88 -12.71 -10.46
CA ALA A 29 7.49 -12.52 -10.10
C ALA A 29 6.58 -13.48 -10.86
N GLY A 30 5.48 -13.89 -10.23
CA GLY A 30 4.46 -14.73 -10.84
C GLY A 30 3.67 -14.00 -11.94
N PRO A 31 2.88 -14.74 -12.75
CA PRO A 31 2.20 -14.16 -13.93
C PRO A 31 1.24 -13.03 -13.56
N HIS A 32 0.51 -13.14 -12.47
CA HIS A 32 -0.44 -12.11 -12.02
C HIS A 32 0.27 -10.83 -11.58
N VAL A 33 1.39 -10.94 -10.87
CA VAL A 33 2.19 -9.78 -10.46
C VAL A 33 2.77 -9.09 -11.70
N ARG A 34 3.32 -9.85 -12.65
CA ARG A 34 3.82 -9.30 -13.93
C ARG A 34 2.72 -8.58 -14.70
N ALA A 35 1.52 -9.17 -14.79
CA ALA A 35 0.38 -8.55 -15.47
C ALA A 35 -0.03 -7.23 -14.80
N GLN A 36 -0.04 -7.14 -13.46
CA GLN A 36 -0.35 -5.91 -12.75
C GLN A 36 0.74 -4.84 -12.93
N CYS A 37 2.01 -5.22 -12.90
CA CYS A 37 3.12 -4.31 -13.18
C CYS A 37 3.07 -3.78 -14.63
N ALA A 38 2.83 -4.65 -15.60
CA ALA A 38 2.67 -4.25 -17.01
C ALA A 38 1.46 -3.32 -17.20
N ARG A 39 0.32 -3.59 -16.52
CA ARG A 39 -0.84 -2.71 -16.51
C ARG A 39 -0.49 -1.34 -15.94
N HIS A 40 0.19 -1.28 -14.80
CA HIS A 40 0.62 -0.01 -14.20
C HIS A 40 1.45 0.82 -15.19
N LEU A 41 2.47 0.22 -15.81
CA LEU A 41 3.32 0.92 -16.78
C LEU A 41 2.56 1.34 -18.05
N LYS A 42 1.62 0.53 -18.51
CA LYS A 42 0.72 0.91 -19.61
C LYS A 42 -0.15 2.10 -19.22
N ASP A 43 -0.71 2.09 -18.03
CA ASP A 43 -1.58 3.16 -17.56
C ASP A 43 -0.81 4.46 -17.29
N MET A 44 0.46 4.39 -16.89
CA MET A 44 1.34 5.56 -16.83
C MET A 44 1.50 6.25 -18.20
N ARG A 45 1.56 5.48 -19.29
CA ARG A 45 1.71 6.01 -20.66
C ARG A 45 0.38 6.46 -21.28
N GLU A 46 -0.69 5.72 -21.06
CA GLU A 46 -1.94 5.81 -21.82
C GLU A 46 -3.16 6.15 -20.95
N GLY A 47 -3.00 6.10 -19.63
CA GLY A 47 -4.11 6.24 -18.68
C GLY A 47 -4.83 7.57 -18.75
N ALA A 48 -4.12 8.65 -19.07
CA ALA A 48 -4.70 9.97 -19.22
C ALA A 48 -5.83 10.02 -20.28
N LYS A 49 -5.74 9.21 -21.36
CA LYS A 49 -6.78 9.07 -22.38
C LYS A 49 -8.08 8.47 -21.82
N ARG A 50 -8.02 7.81 -20.68
CA ARG A 50 -9.15 7.20 -19.96
C ARG A 50 -9.47 7.95 -18.67
N GLY A 51 -8.91 9.15 -18.49
CA GLY A 51 -9.09 9.98 -17.31
C GLY A 51 -8.41 9.43 -16.05
N LEU A 52 -7.43 8.54 -16.21
CA LEU A 52 -6.67 8.03 -15.09
C LEU A 52 -5.50 8.97 -14.80
N VAL A 53 -5.28 9.24 -13.52
CA VAL A 53 -4.19 10.09 -13.04
C VAL A 53 -3.36 9.33 -12.03
N TRP A 54 -2.05 9.31 -12.22
CA TRP A 54 -1.09 8.87 -11.21
C TRP A 54 -0.66 10.04 -10.35
N ASN A 55 -1.09 10.05 -9.11
CA ASN A 55 -0.68 11.05 -8.12
C ASN A 55 0.49 10.51 -7.29
N LEU A 56 1.71 10.82 -7.73
CA LEU A 56 2.93 10.38 -7.07
C LEU A 56 3.03 10.90 -5.63
N GLN A 57 2.54 12.10 -5.36
CA GLN A 57 2.57 12.69 -4.01
C GLN A 57 1.73 11.85 -3.04
N GLU A 58 0.52 11.45 -3.44
CA GLU A 58 -0.34 10.60 -2.60
C GLU A 58 0.20 9.18 -2.47
N ALA A 59 0.78 8.60 -3.53
CA ALA A 59 1.46 7.32 -3.46
C ALA A 59 2.60 7.35 -2.43
N ASN A 60 3.46 8.37 -2.49
CA ASN A 60 4.58 8.53 -1.57
C ASN A 60 4.11 8.87 -0.14
N ARG A 61 3.05 9.68 0.00
CA ARG A 61 2.45 9.99 1.30
C ARG A 61 1.90 8.74 1.98
N ALA A 62 1.23 7.86 1.21
CA ALA A 62 0.73 6.60 1.74
C ALA A 62 1.88 5.68 2.18
N GLN A 63 2.93 5.53 1.37
CA GLN A 63 4.10 4.74 1.75
C GLN A 63 4.81 5.33 2.97
N GLY A 64 4.94 6.66 3.03
CA GLY A 64 5.52 7.37 4.19
C GLY A 64 4.73 7.14 5.46
N PHE A 65 3.41 7.08 5.40
CA PHE A 65 2.58 6.76 6.56
C PHE A 65 2.98 5.42 7.21
N PHE A 66 3.21 4.39 6.42
CA PHE A 66 3.71 3.11 6.96
C PHE A 66 5.08 3.24 7.61
N GLU A 67 6.01 3.89 6.94
CA GLU A 67 7.41 3.87 7.36
C GLU A 67 7.73 4.88 8.46
N ASP A 68 6.97 5.97 8.56
CA ASP A 68 7.22 7.07 9.48
C ASP A 68 6.28 7.05 10.70
N VAL A 69 5.09 6.44 10.57
CA VAL A 69 4.06 6.45 11.63
C VAL A 69 3.87 5.07 12.25
N LEU A 70 3.77 4.02 11.41
CA LEU A 70 3.45 2.69 11.90
C LEU A 70 4.70 1.94 12.37
N LYS A 71 4.48 1.05 13.36
CA LYS A 71 5.51 0.15 13.86
C LYS A 71 5.06 -1.29 13.69
N LEU A 72 6.01 -2.17 13.47
CA LEU A 72 5.73 -3.60 13.43
C LEU A 72 5.45 -4.12 14.83
N ASN A 73 4.51 -5.08 14.89
CA ASN A 73 4.11 -5.77 16.10
C ASN A 73 4.51 -7.24 16.01
N GLY A 74 5.25 -7.70 17.00
CA GLY A 74 5.56 -9.11 17.23
C GLY A 74 6.94 -9.59 16.80
N GLY A 75 7.44 -10.52 17.57
CA GLY A 75 8.73 -11.16 17.39
C GLY A 75 9.91 -10.19 17.37
N ASP A 76 10.91 -10.51 16.58
CA ASP A 76 12.13 -9.70 16.45
C ASP A 76 11.92 -8.32 15.82
N PHE A 77 10.72 -8.04 15.34
CA PHE A 77 10.37 -6.78 14.66
C PHE A 77 9.56 -5.84 15.53
N GLU A 78 9.19 -6.24 16.74
CA GLU A 78 8.37 -5.43 17.64
C GLU A 78 8.96 -4.03 17.87
N GLY A 79 8.12 -3.01 17.71
CA GLY A 79 8.49 -1.61 17.87
C GLY A 79 9.36 -1.02 16.76
N LYS A 80 9.82 -1.81 15.79
CA LYS A 80 10.59 -1.30 14.65
C LYS A 80 9.68 -0.60 13.64
N PRO A 81 10.15 0.47 12.95
CA PRO A 81 9.38 1.12 11.88
C PRO A 81 8.92 0.12 10.82
N PHE A 82 7.69 0.27 10.36
CA PHE A 82 7.13 -0.60 9.32
C PHE A 82 7.71 -0.24 7.94
N ARG A 83 8.92 -0.70 7.67
CA ARG A 83 9.54 -0.52 6.37
C ARG A 83 8.91 -1.43 5.33
N LEU A 84 8.26 -0.82 4.35
CA LEU A 84 7.60 -1.54 3.27
C LEU A 84 8.61 -2.26 2.38
N LEU A 85 8.37 -3.54 2.11
CA LEU A 85 9.07 -4.29 1.08
C LEU A 85 8.74 -3.75 -0.32
N PRO A 86 9.59 -3.95 -1.33
CA PRO A 86 9.34 -3.40 -2.67
C PRO A 86 7.97 -3.75 -3.26
N TRP A 87 7.49 -4.98 -3.10
CA TRP A 87 6.16 -5.37 -3.55
C TRP A 87 5.03 -4.70 -2.76
N GLN A 88 5.24 -4.46 -1.45
CA GLN A 88 4.29 -3.73 -0.61
C GLN A 88 4.23 -2.25 -1.03
N LYS A 89 5.36 -1.65 -1.39
CA LYS A 89 5.41 -0.29 -1.96
C LYS A 89 4.62 -0.19 -3.26
N PHE A 90 4.71 -1.21 -4.12
CA PHE A 90 3.91 -1.28 -5.34
C PHE A 90 2.41 -1.35 -5.02
N VAL A 91 2.00 -2.20 -4.07
CA VAL A 91 0.60 -2.33 -3.67
C VAL A 91 0.07 -1.04 -3.05
N VAL A 92 0.74 -0.53 -2.02
CA VAL A 92 0.32 0.70 -1.31
C VAL A 92 0.32 1.89 -2.25
N GLY A 93 1.39 2.08 -3.04
CA GLY A 93 1.45 3.14 -4.04
C GLY A 93 0.32 3.04 -5.06
N SER A 94 0.02 1.84 -5.56
CA SER A 94 -1.08 1.64 -6.53
C SER A 94 -2.46 1.97 -5.93
N LEU A 95 -2.73 1.52 -4.70
CA LEU A 95 -4.02 1.74 -4.03
C LEU A 95 -4.29 3.23 -3.77
N PHE A 96 -3.26 3.97 -3.38
CA PHE A 96 -3.41 5.37 -2.95
C PHE A 96 -2.99 6.39 -4.00
N GLY A 97 -2.23 5.99 -5.03
CA GLY A 97 -1.73 6.90 -6.06
C GLY A 97 -2.57 6.98 -7.34
N TRP A 98 -3.36 5.95 -7.66
CA TRP A 98 -4.21 5.99 -8.86
C TRP A 98 -5.58 6.58 -8.58
N TYR A 99 -5.98 7.55 -9.42
CA TYR A 99 -7.27 8.24 -9.38
C TYR A 99 -8.01 8.11 -10.71
N GLY A 100 -9.36 8.13 -10.64
CA GLY A 100 -10.25 8.18 -11.79
C GLY A 100 -10.65 9.61 -12.15
N VAL A 101 -11.47 9.75 -13.19
CA VAL A 101 -12.04 11.04 -13.64
C VAL A 101 -12.93 11.71 -12.59
N ASP A 102 -13.50 10.92 -11.70
CA ASP A 102 -14.36 11.36 -10.60
C ASP A 102 -13.58 11.94 -9.40
N GLY A 103 -12.26 11.96 -9.48
CA GLY A 103 -11.39 12.42 -8.40
C GLY A 103 -11.25 11.44 -7.24
N TYR A 104 -11.89 10.27 -7.32
CA TYR A 104 -11.76 9.21 -6.33
C TYR A 104 -10.66 8.22 -6.69
N ARG A 105 -10.22 7.44 -5.70
CA ARG A 105 -9.27 6.35 -5.95
C ARG A 105 -9.82 5.35 -6.95
N ARG A 106 -9.00 5.02 -7.93
CA ARG A 106 -9.34 4.04 -8.97
C ARG A 106 -9.64 2.66 -8.41
N PHE A 107 -8.81 2.20 -7.46
CA PHE A 107 -8.92 0.87 -6.90
C PHE A 107 -9.77 0.89 -5.63
N ARG A 108 -10.99 0.35 -5.73
CA ARG A 108 -11.93 0.18 -4.62
C ARG A 108 -11.93 -1.24 -4.06
N VAL A 109 -11.33 -2.16 -4.80
CA VAL A 109 -11.15 -3.56 -4.42
C VAL A 109 -9.71 -3.97 -4.72
N ALA A 110 -9.08 -4.65 -3.78
CA ALA A 110 -7.76 -5.25 -3.95
C ALA A 110 -7.80 -6.71 -3.50
N TYR A 111 -7.29 -7.61 -4.33
CA TYR A 111 -7.04 -9.01 -3.96
C TYR A 111 -5.53 -9.20 -3.81
N ILE A 112 -5.11 -9.62 -2.62
CA ILE A 112 -3.69 -9.80 -2.30
C ILE A 112 -3.50 -11.21 -1.76
N GLU A 113 -2.82 -12.04 -2.53
CA GLU A 113 -2.45 -13.40 -2.14
C GLU A 113 -0.94 -13.51 -2.06
N THR A 114 -0.45 -13.99 -0.93
CA THR A 114 0.98 -14.22 -0.69
C THR A 114 1.16 -15.36 0.30
N ALA A 115 2.38 -15.91 0.41
CA ALA A 115 2.71 -16.97 1.33
C ALA A 115 2.47 -16.58 2.80
N LYS A 116 2.30 -17.60 3.67
CA LYS A 116 2.27 -17.41 5.12
C LYS A 116 3.56 -16.75 5.59
N GLY A 117 3.45 -15.81 6.53
CA GLY A 117 4.61 -15.09 7.08
C GLY A 117 5.13 -13.94 6.23
N SER A 118 4.48 -13.58 5.11
CA SER A 118 4.90 -12.47 4.24
C SER A 118 4.44 -11.08 4.68
N GLY A 119 3.86 -10.93 5.87
CA GLY A 119 3.41 -9.64 6.38
C GLY A 119 2.07 -9.14 5.82
N LYS A 120 1.18 -10.05 5.38
CA LYS A 120 -0.16 -9.66 4.86
C LYS A 120 -1.02 -8.93 5.88
N SER A 121 -1.13 -9.50 7.09
CA SER A 121 -2.01 -8.94 8.12
C SER A 121 -1.56 -7.57 8.59
N PRO A 122 -0.27 -7.34 8.93
CA PRO A 122 0.22 -6.00 9.21
C PRO A 122 0.01 -5.03 8.05
N LEU A 123 0.23 -5.48 6.79
CA LEU A 123 0.00 -4.63 5.62
C LEU A 123 -1.47 -4.22 5.51
N ALA A 124 -2.40 -5.17 5.67
CA ALA A 124 -3.84 -4.89 5.62
C ALA A 124 -4.29 -3.98 6.77
N ALA A 125 -3.77 -4.20 7.98
CA ALA A 125 -3.99 -3.33 9.14
C ALA A 125 -3.52 -1.90 8.84
N GLY A 126 -2.31 -1.74 8.31
CA GLY A 126 -1.76 -0.43 7.95
C GLY A 126 -2.56 0.27 6.85
N VAL A 127 -3.08 -0.46 5.84
CA VAL A 127 -4.00 0.10 4.82
C VAL A 127 -5.28 0.61 5.48
N GLY A 128 -5.87 -0.16 6.40
CA GLY A 128 -7.04 0.26 7.17
C GLY A 128 -6.75 1.51 8.01
N MET A 129 -5.66 1.51 8.77
CA MET A 129 -5.26 2.65 9.60
C MET A 129 -5.00 3.91 8.76
N LYS A 130 -4.37 3.78 7.59
CA LYS A 130 -4.19 4.90 6.65
C LYS A 130 -5.54 5.47 6.19
N GLY A 131 -6.50 4.61 5.86
CA GLY A 131 -7.86 5.04 5.49
C GLY A 131 -8.57 5.74 6.65
N LEU A 132 -8.45 5.18 7.86
CA LEU A 132 -9.15 5.70 9.05
C LEU A 132 -8.65 7.10 9.46
N VAL A 133 -7.32 7.31 9.46
CA VAL A 133 -6.74 8.52 10.08
C VAL A 133 -6.29 9.60 9.11
N SER A 134 -6.19 9.33 7.82
CA SER A 134 -5.62 10.30 6.89
C SER A 134 -6.38 10.52 5.58
N ASP A 135 -7.54 9.92 5.43
CA ASP A 135 -8.41 10.17 4.26
C ASP A 135 -9.42 11.28 4.48
N ASN A 136 -9.45 11.87 5.69
CA ASN A 136 -10.40 12.93 6.09
C ASN A 136 -11.88 12.54 5.86
N GLU A 137 -12.20 11.26 5.89
CA GLU A 137 -13.58 10.77 5.78
C GLU A 137 -14.27 10.93 7.13
N PRO A 138 -15.34 11.76 7.25
CA PRO A 138 -16.07 11.91 8.49
C PRO A 138 -16.70 10.58 8.92
N ARG A 139 -16.49 10.20 10.16
CA ARG A 139 -17.00 8.93 10.72
C ARG A 139 -16.56 7.68 9.96
N ALA A 140 -15.31 7.67 9.48
CA ALA A 140 -14.75 6.52 8.81
C ALA A 140 -14.84 5.27 9.69
N GLU A 141 -15.28 4.16 9.11
CA GLU A 141 -15.38 2.87 9.77
C GLU A 141 -14.60 1.82 8.96
N ILE A 142 -13.83 0.99 9.64
CA ILE A 142 -13.07 -0.10 9.03
C ILE A 142 -13.55 -1.43 9.59
N TYR A 143 -13.95 -2.32 8.71
CA TYR A 143 -14.43 -3.64 9.07
C TYR A 143 -13.46 -4.73 8.68
N SER A 144 -13.22 -5.66 9.59
CA SER A 144 -12.48 -6.91 9.34
C SER A 144 -13.44 -8.08 9.41
N ALA A 145 -13.45 -8.92 8.38
CA ALA A 145 -14.29 -10.11 8.32
C ALA A 145 -13.45 -11.35 7.97
N ALA A 146 -13.82 -12.47 8.59
CA ALA A 146 -13.25 -13.79 8.33
C ALA A 146 -14.27 -14.87 8.66
N THR A 147 -13.98 -16.13 8.30
CA THR A 147 -14.86 -17.27 8.61
C THR A 147 -15.00 -17.56 10.12
N LYS A 148 -14.00 -17.14 10.91
CA LYS A 148 -14.02 -17.24 12.39
C LYS A 148 -13.67 -15.88 12.99
N LYS A 149 -14.34 -15.55 14.12
CA LYS A 149 -14.10 -14.31 14.87
C LYS A 149 -12.62 -14.11 15.22
N ASP A 150 -11.94 -15.16 15.68
CA ASP A 150 -10.53 -15.07 16.07
C ASP A 150 -9.62 -14.70 14.89
N GLN A 151 -9.94 -15.14 13.67
CA GLN A 151 -9.21 -14.76 12.48
C GLN A 151 -9.44 -13.29 12.08
N ALA A 152 -10.69 -12.80 12.20
CA ALA A 152 -10.99 -11.40 11.99
C ALA A 152 -10.29 -10.51 13.03
N MET A 153 -10.21 -10.97 14.27
CA MET A 153 -9.52 -10.26 15.36
C MET A 153 -8.01 -10.15 15.18
N ILE A 154 -7.36 -11.00 14.38
CA ILE A 154 -5.92 -10.89 14.09
C ILE A 154 -5.63 -9.51 13.47
N LEU A 155 -6.37 -9.14 12.42
CA LEU A 155 -6.20 -7.85 11.76
C LEU A 155 -6.47 -6.68 12.71
N PHE A 156 -7.51 -6.77 13.53
CA PHE A 156 -7.82 -5.74 14.52
C PHE A 156 -6.71 -5.59 15.57
N ARG A 157 -6.17 -6.69 16.09
CA ARG A 157 -5.04 -6.65 17.04
C ARG A 157 -3.80 -6.04 16.40
N ASP A 158 -3.50 -6.38 15.13
CA ASP A 158 -2.41 -5.77 14.39
C ASP A 158 -2.65 -4.25 14.26
N ALA A 159 -3.88 -3.82 13.96
CA ALA A 159 -4.21 -2.40 13.82
C ALA A 159 -4.11 -1.61 15.14
N VAL A 160 -4.39 -2.24 16.28
CA VAL A 160 -4.26 -1.61 17.61
C VAL A 160 -2.80 -1.50 18.06
N ALA A 161 -1.96 -2.44 17.63
CA ALA A 161 -0.58 -2.56 18.10
C ALA A 161 0.46 -1.86 17.18
N ILE A 162 0.05 -1.42 16.00
CA ILE A 162 0.91 -0.91 14.93
C ILE A 162 1.37 0.57 15.10
#